data_45b0dadfd4d0050105343061571af15c
#
_entry.id   45b0dadfd4d0050105343061571af15c
#
_cell.length_a   1.000
_cell.length_b   1.000
_cell.length_c   1.000
_cell.angle_alpha   90.00
_cell.angle_beta   90.00
_cell.angle_gamma   90.00
#
_symmetry.space_group_name_H-M   'P 1'
#
loop_
_entity.id
_entity.type
_entity.pdbx_description
1 polymer ?
#
loop_
_entity_poly.entity_id
_entity_poly.type
_entity_poly.pdbx_seq_one_letter_code
_entity_poly.pdbx_strand_id
1 'polypeptide(L)'
;MKKITLIGTFLLSALCFNNLHAQDLPKPSSSAEVKQKIGLTDVTVVYSRPNVKDREIFGGLVPYNEIWRTGANMNTLITFSEDVKVEGKEVKA
;
A
#
# COMPACT_ATOMS: atom_id res chain seq x y z
N MET A 1 -13.17 -53.25 6.53
CA MET A 1 -13.79 -52.28 5.59
C MET A 1 -14.14 -50.94 6.24
N LYS A 2 -14.70 -50.94 7.46
CA LYS A 2 -15.04 -49.66 8.14
C LYS A 2 -13.83 -48.76 8.42
N LYS A 3 -12.63 -49.32 8.67
CA LYS A 3 -11.41 -48.55 8.91
C LYS A 3 -10.86 -47.86 7.68
N ILE A 4 -11.04 -48.41 6.49
CA ILE A 4 -10.59 -47.83 5.22
C ILE A 4 -11.44 -46.60 4.84
N THR A 5 -12.75 -46.64 5.10
CA THR A 5 -13.66 -45.54 4.85
C THR A 5 -13.34 -44.31 5.72
N LEU A 6 -12.98 -44.53 7.00
CA LEU A 6 -12.57 -43.48 7.92
C LEU A 6 -11.27 -42.77 7.46
N ILE A 7 -10.29 -43.54 6.99
CA ILE A 7 -9.03 -43.01 6.49
C ILE A 7 -9.26 -42.17 5.21
N GLY A 8 -10.13 -42.65 4.31
CA GLY A 8 -10.47 -41.90 3.09
C GLY A 8 -11.17 -40.58 3.39
N THR A 9 -12.06 -40.53 4.36
CA THR A 9 -12.74 -39.29 4.79
C THR A 9 -11.77 -38.30 5.41
N PHE A 10 -10.83 -38.78 6.23
CA PHE A 10 -9.81 -37.92 6.83
C PHE A 10 -8.84 -37.32 5.79
N LEU A 11 -8.41 -38.12 4.81
CA LEU A 11 -7.57 -37.64 3.72
C LEU A 11 -8.27 -36.58 2.84
N LEU A 12 -9.56 -36.76 2.59
CA LEU A 12 -10.35 -35.79 1.84
C LEU A 12 -10.48 -34.46 2.59
N SER A 13 -10.65 -34.50 3.91
CA SER A 13 -10.69 -33.30 4.75
C SER A 13 -9.36 -32.55 4.76
N ALA A 14 -8.23 -33.27 4.81
CA ALA A 14 -6.90 -32.65 4.77
C ALA A 14 -6.61 -31.94 3.45
N LEU A 15 -7.10 -32.45 2.32
CA LEU A 15 -6.94 -31.83 1.01
C LEU A 15 -7.71 -30.49 0.89
N CYS A 16 -8.82 -30.33 1.61
CA CYS A 16 -9.60 -29.09 1.60
C CYS A 16 -8.88 -27.92 2.27
N PHE A 17 -7.95 -28.17 3.21
CA PHE A 17 -7.21 -27.12 3.91
C PHE A 17 -6.04 -26.55 3.09
N ASN A 18 -5.59 -27.25 2.05
CA ASN A 18 -4.43 -26.82 1.26
C ASN A 18 -4.74 -25.70 0.26
N ASN A 19 -5.99 -25.35 0.07
CA ASN A 19 -6.43 -24.32 -0.88
C ASN A 19 -6.86 -23.01 -0.22
N LEU A 20 -6.63 -22.85 1.08
CA LEU A 20 -6.91 -21.61 1.78
C LEU A 20 -5.75 -20.63 1.57
N HIS A 21 -5.77 -19.95 0.45
CA HIS A 21 -4.91 -18.79 0.25
C HIS A 21 -5.58 -17.57 0.87
N ALA A 22 -4.82 -16.81 1.65
CA ALA A 22 -5.27 -15.51 2.11
C ALA A 22 -5.52 -14.64 0.87
N GLN A 23 -6.76 -14.24 0.62
CA GLN A 23 -7.08 -13.30 -0.44
C GLN A 23 -6.62 -11.90 -0.03
N ASP A 24 -5.92 -11.23 -0.92
CA ASP A 24 -5.61 -9.82 -0.75
C ASP A 24 -6.92 -9.02 -0.84
N LEU A 25 -7.36 -8.52 0.30
CA LEU A 25 -8.53 -7.66 0.36
C LEU A 25 -8.16 -6.24 -0.07
N PRO A 26 -9.04 -5.54 -0.80
CA PRO A 26 -8.80 -4.14 -1.14
C PRO A 26 -8.61 -3.30 0.12
N LYS A 27 -7.56 -2.50 0.16
CA LYS A 27 -7.32 -1.59 1.28
C LYS A 27 -8.26 -0.38 1.20
N PRO A 28 -8.74 0.12 2.35
CA PRO A 28 -9.60 1.31 2.35
C PRO A 28 -8.95 2.54 1.70
N SER A 29 -7.62 2.64 1.80
CA SER A 29 -6.85 3.69 1.14
C SER A 29 -6.08 3.08 -0.02
N SER A 30 -6.52 3.34 -1.23
CA SER A 30 -5.91 2.78 -2.43
C SER A 30 -4.53 3.37 -2.71
N SER A 31 -3.60 2.54 -3.15
CA SER A 31 -2.28 2.99 -3.60
C SER A 31 -2.36 3.65 -4.97
N ALA A 32 -1.53 4.65 -5.18
CA ALA A 32 -1.38 5.33 -6.46
C ALA A 32 0.09 5.63 -6.73
N GLU A 33 0.43 5.75 -7.99
CA GLU A 33 1.77 6.09 -8.45
C GLU A 33 1.66 7.15 -9.54
N VAL A 34 2.49 8.18 -9.43
CA VAL A 34 2.67 9.21 -10.47
C VAL A 34 4.12 9.20 -10.87
N LYS A 35 4.36 9.07 -12.17
CA LYS A 35 5.69 9.13 -12.75
C LYS A 35 5.75 10.27 -13.76
N GLN A 36 6.74 11.14 -13.61
CA GLN A 36 6.92 12.32 -14.46
C GLN A 36 8.39 12.45 -14.82
N LYS A 37 8.65 12.69 -16.09
CA LYS A 37 9.99 13.03 -16.56
C LYS A 37 10.20 14.55 -16.51
N ILE A 38 11.25 14.97 -15.82
CA ILE A 38 11.65 16.38 -15.71
C ILE A 38 13.07 16.49 -16.26
N GLY A 39 13.22 17.07 -17.45
CA GLY A 39 14.48 17.01 -18.16
C GLY A 39 14.86 15.56 -18.50
N LEU A 40 15.98 15.08 -18.00
CA LEU A 40 16.43 13.70 -18.14
C LEU A 40 16.15 12.84 -16.90
N THR A 41 15.59 13.43 -15.86
CA THR A 41 15.35 12.76 -14.57
C THR A 41 13.91 12.26 -14.49
N ASP A 42 13.73 11.00 -14.14
CA ASP A 42 12.42 10.43 -13.82
C ASP A 42 12.12 10.67 -12.33
N VAL A 43 10.98 11.24 -12.05
CA VAL A 43 10.47 11.45 -10.68
C VAL A 43 9.26 10.56 -10.49
N THR A 44 9.28 9.74 -9.46
CA THR A 44 8.19 8.83 -9.14
C THR A 44 7.68 9.13 -7.74
N VAL A 45 6.37 9.29 -7.59
CA VAL A 45 5.71 9.47 -6.29
C VAL A 45 4.76 8.32 -6.07
N VAL A 46 4.95 7.59 -4.99
CA VAL A 46 4.07 6.48 -4.55
C VAL A 46 3.39 6.91 -3.25
N TYR A 47 2.09 6.83 -3.23
CA TYR A 47 1.30 7.27 -2.08
C TYR A 47 0.01 6.48 -1.96
N SER A 48 -0.66 6.59 -0.83
CA SER A 48 -1.99 6.02 -0.62
C SER A 48 -3.01 7.14 -0.47
N ARG A 49 -4.19 6.95 -1.08
CA ARG A 49 -5.27 7.93 -1.11
C ARG A 49 -6.38 7.53 -0.14
N PRO A 50 -6.44 8.13 1.05
CA PRO A 50 -7.56 7.90 1.95
C PRO A 50 -8.83 8.56 1.42
N ASN A 51 -9.98 7.95 1.74
CA ASN A 51 -11.28 8.51 1.42
C ASN A 51 -11.70 9.52 2.50
N VAL A 52 -12.50 10.50 2.12
CA VAL A 52 -13.02 11.52 3.06
C VAL A 52 -13.93 10.91 4.12
N LYS A 53 -14.82 10.01 3.74
CA LYS A 53 -15.78 9.32 4.64
C LYS A 53 -16.54 10.28 5.55
N ASP A 54 -17.07 11.36 4.99
CA ASP A 54 -17.84 12.41 5.70
C ASP A 54 -17.08 13.06 6.85
N ARG A 55 -15.74 12.96 6.89
CA ARG A 55 -14.92 13.58 7.93
C ARG A 55 -14.56 15.01 7.55
N GLU A 56 -14.43 15.87 8.56
CA GLU A 56 -13.82 17.18 8.40
C GLU A 56 -12.31 16.98 8.15
N ILE A 57 -11.81 17.44 7.01
CA ILE A 57 -10.39 17.23 6.62
C ILE A 57 -9.55 18.41 7.09
N PHE A 58 -9.79 19.60 6.54
CA PHE A 58 -9.01 20.78 6.88
C PHE A 58 -9.45 21.36 8.23
N GLY A 59 -8.53 21.40 9.17
CA GLY A 59 -8.80 21.78 10.55
C GLY A 59 -9.29 20.65 11.45
N GLY A 60 -9.61 19.49 10.87
CA GLY A 60 -10.00 18.27 11.57
C GLY A 60 -8.94 17.20 11.48
N LEU A 61 -9.09 16.26 10.55
CA LEU A 61 -8.11 15.18 10.31
C LEU A 61 -6.72 15.72 9.98
N VAL A 62 -6.66 16.79 9.21
CA VAL A 62 -5.42 17.52 8.88
C VAL A 62 -5.45 18.85 9.65
N PRO A 63 -4.75 18.96 10.80
CA PRO A 63 -4.78 20.15 11.62
C PRO A 63 -4.07 21.33 10.92
N TYR A 64 -4.48 22.54 11.24
CA TYR A 64 -3.80 23.74 10.80
C TYR A 64 -2.53 24.00 11.64
N ASN A 65 -1.50 24.55 11.01
CA ASN A 65 -0.24 24.96 11.65
C ASN A 65 0.53 23.83 12.34
N GLU A 66 0.27 22.57 11.97
CA GLU A 66 0.98 21.41 12.47
C GLU A 66 1.51 20.57 11.31
N ILE A 67 2.59 19.86 11.55
CA ILE A 67 3.14 18.91 10.57
C ILE A 67 2.20 17.71 10.48
N TRP A 68 1.85 17.35 9.26
CA TRP A 68 1.03 16.18 8.98
C TRP A 68 1.74 15.26 7.98
N ARG A 69 1.59 13.96 8.19
CA ARG A 69 2.24 12.93 7.37
C ARG A 69 1.56 12.79 6.01
N THR A 70 1.45 13.44 5.15
CA THR A 70 0.82 13.29 3.82
C THR A 70 0.56 11.83 3.43
N GLY A 71 -0.71 11.47 3.25
CA GLY A 71 -1.11 10.14 2.79
C GLY A 71 -1.61 9.21 3.90
N ALA A 72 -1.65 7.92 3.60
CA ALA A 72 -2.15 6.87 4.47
C ALA A 72 -1.32 5.59 4.30
N ASN A 73 -1.45 4.64 5.22
CA ASN A 73 -0.70 3.37 5.24
C ASN A 73 0.81 3.62 5.33
N MET A 74 1.57 3.21 4.31
CA MET A 74 3.00 3.48 4.24
C MET A 74 3.28 4.95 3.93
N ASN A 75 4.48 5.39 4.24
CA ASN A 75 4.90 6.76 3.91
C ASN A 75 4.80 7.03 2.40
N THR A 76 4.44 8.25 2.06
CA THR A 76 4.58 8.73 0.69
C THR A 76 6.05 8.77 0.32
N LEU A 77 6.40 8.13 -0.80
CA LEU A 77 7.78 8.03 -1.27
C LEU A 77 7.95 8.83 -2.55
N ILE A 78 9.04 9.60 -2.61
CA ILE A 78 9.48 10.29 -3.81
C ILE A 78 10.82 9.69 -4.21
N THR A 79 10.91 9.19 -5.45
CA THR A 79 12.12 8.58 -5.97
C THR A 79 12.59 9.33 -7.20
N PHE A 80 13.89 9.59 -7.28
CA PHE A 80 14.53 10.22 -8.43
C PHE A 80 15.45 9.21 -9.11
N SER A 81 15.48 9.19 -10.44
CA SER A 81 16.37 8.32 -11.20
C SER A 81 17.85 8.73 -11.12
N GLU A 82 18.10 9.98 -10.76
CA GLU A 82 19.43 10.56 -10.60
C GLU A 82 19.47 11.43 -9.34
N ASP A 83 20.67 11.76 -8.86
CA ASP A 83 20.83 12.70 -7.76
C ASP A 83 20.33 14.10 -8.19
N VAL A 84 19.57 14.73 -7.34
CA VAL A 84 18.94 16.04 -7.61
C VAL A 84 19.18 17.02 -6.47
N LYS A 85 18.85 18.28 -6.71
CA LYS A 85 18.78 19.31 -5.66
C LYS A 85 17.33 19.75 -5.50
N VAL A 86 16.86 19.77 -4.27
CA VAL A 86 15.54 20.28 -3.90
C VAL A 86 15.75 21.46 -2.96
N GLU A 87 15.32 22.63 -3.36
CA GLU A 87 15.53 23.88 -2.60
C GLU A 87 17.00 24.10 -2.20
N GLY A 88 17.93 23.78 -3.10
CA GLY A 88 19.36 23.90 -2.88
C GLY A 88 20.00 22.78 -2.07
N LYS A 89 19.22 21.84 -1.57
CA LYS A 89 19.70 20.65 -0.84
C LYS A 89 19.87 19.45 -1.75
N GLU A 90 20.98 18.76 -1.65
CA GLU A 90 21.26 17.56 -2.42
C GLU A 90 20.42 16.40 -1.93
N VAL A 91 19.74 15.71 -2.85
CA VAL A 91 18.96 14.49 -2.59
C VAL A 91 19.50 13.38 -3.48
N LYS A 92 19.93 12.28 -2.88
CA LYS A 92 20.45 11.11 -3.59
C LYS A 92 19.32 10.32 -4.26
N ALA A 93 19.67 9.71 -5.38
CA ALA A 93 18.78 8.81 -6.10
C ALA A 93 18.44 7.55 -5.28
#